data_46fb1750f6b88539beeafaa020443406
#
_entry.id   46fb1750f6b88539beeafaa020443406
#
_cell.length_a   1.000
_cell.length_b   1.000
_cell.length_c   1.000
_cell.angle_alpha   90.00
_cell.angle_beta   90.00
_cell.angle_gamma   90.00
#
_symmetry.space_group_name_H-M   'P 1'
#
loop_
_entity.id
_entity.type
_entity.pdbx_description
1 polymer ?
#
loop_
_entity_poly.entity_id
_entity_poly.type
_entity_poly.pdbx_seq_one_letter_code
_entity_poly.pdbx_strand_id
1 'polypeptide(L)'
;MVSAYELRGLCRINQKKYREAVSDYDRALRYNPDNQGLWHNRILCLIQEKDYDLALAQIDTMSTRWSKYARAYAMQAEIYLLKQDTTKAVKSLDKSLELDPYDGGIWAERAVISLARQKWKEGEEFLTKSIHLLPKHSGNYINRALARFNQNNLRGAMADYDTALDLDPNNFLGHYNRGLLRAQVGDDNRGIEDFDFVLKLEPNNIMALFNRALLLEQTGNLRAAIRDYSKVIEEFPNFWFGLQHRASCYRRLGNTKQAELDEFRILKAQMDKHYGKQPRLSKKQMRKRSDIDPDKYNQLVVADEQEVEHEYKSDYRGRVQNRKTDVALLPMY
;
A
#
# COMPACT_ATOMS: atom_id res chain seq x y z
N MET A 1 39.58 -8.07 11.05
CA MET A 1 39.39 -7.44 9.71
C MET A 1 38.01 -7.63 9.15
N VAL A 2 37.44 -8.85 9.19
CA VAL A 2 36.04 -9.12 8.70
C VAL A 2 35.05 -8.15 9.34
N SER A 3 34.97 -8.10 10.68
CA SER A 3 34.05 -7.25 11.41
C SER A 3 34.18 -5.75 11.10
N ALA A 4 35.36 -5.27 10.74
CA ALA A 4 35.57 -3.87 10.37
C ALA A 4 34.91 -3.54 9.01
N TYR A 5 35.05 -4.44 8.01
CA TYR A 5 34.37 -4.28 6.73
C TYR A 5 32.87 -4.45 6.85
N GLU A 6 32.39 -5.41 7.64
CA GLU A 6 30.98 -5.63 7.94
C GLU A 6 30.34 -4.38 8.55
N LEU A 7 30.90 -3.86 9.64
CA LEU A 7 30.41 -2.65 10.32
C LEU A 7 30.43 -1.43 9.40
N ARG A 8 31.49 -1.26 8.61
CA ARG A 8 31.55 -0.15 7.66
C ARG A 8 30.50 -0.30 6.56
N GLY A 9 30.27 -1.52 6.08
CA GLY A 9 29.20 -1.83 5.14
C GLY A 9 27.83 -1.46 5.71
N LEU A 10 27.52 -1.85 6.95
CA LEU A 10 26.27 -1.47 7.64
C LEU A 10 26.12 0.06 7.79
N CYS A 11 27.21 0.76 8.18
CA CYS A 11 27.20 2.23 8.24
C CYS A 11 26.91 2.87 6.88
N ARG A 12 27.43 2.29 5.78
CA ARG A 12 27.20 2.76 4.43
C ARG A 12 25.76 2.50 3.96
N ILE A 13 25.17 1.38 4.37
CA ILE A 13 23.75 1.09 4.13
C ILE A 13 22.89 2.18 4.78
N ASN A 14 23.14 2.50 6.06
CA ASN A 14 22.42 3.56 6.76
C ASN A 14 22.56 4.94 6.09
N GLN A 15 23.66 5.15 5.35
CA GLN A 15 23.89 6.34 4.52
C GLN A 15 23.33 6.21 3.10
N LYS A 16 22.65 5.12 2.78
CA LYS A 16 22.15 4.77 1.43
C LYS A 16 23.25 4.66 0.36
N LYS A 17 24.50 4.37 0.78
CA LYS A 17 25.67 4.19 -0.09
C LYS A 17 25.86 2.71 -0.43
N TYR A 18 24.88 2.12 -1.09
CA TYR A 18 24.79 0.68 -1.29
C TYR A 18 25.95 0.12 -2.13
N ARG A 19 26.36 0.81 -3.19
CA ARG A 19 27.50 0.39 -4.04
C ARG A 19 28.81 0.30 -3.25
N GLU A 20 29.04 1.25 -2.37
CA GLU A 20 30.22 1.23 -1.49
C GLU A 20 30.11 0.12 -0.44
N ALA A 21 28.89 -0.15 0.06
CA ALA A 21 28.64 -1.26 0.99
C ALA A 21 28.93 -2.61 0.31
N VAL A 22 28.51 -2.82 -0.93
CA VAL A 22 28.84 -4.01 -1.74
C VAL A 22 30.35 -4.25 -1.76
N SER A 23 31.16 -3.19 -2.01
CA SER A 23 32.62 -3.30 -2.03
C SER A 23 33.20 -3.72 -0.67
N ASP A 24 32.59 -3.29 0.44
CA ASP A 24 33.00 -3.72 1.77
C ASP A 24 32.65 -5.18 2.04
N TYR A 25 31.45 -5.61 1.64
CA TYR A 25 31.05 -7.01 1.75
C TYR A 25 31.90 -7.93 0.85
N ASP A 26 32.31 -7.48 -0.34
CA ASP A 26 33.27 -8.21 -1.19
C ASP A 26 34.60 -8.45 -0.46
N ARG A 27 35.10 -7.43 0.24
CA ARG A 27 36.33 -7.57 1.02
C ARG A 27 36.14 -8.49 2.23
N ALA A 28 35.01 -8.35 2.94
CA ALA A 28 34.69 -9.23 4.07
C ALA A 28 34.58 -10.69 3.66
N LEU A 29 33.94 -10.99 2.52
CA LEU A 29 33.75 -12.33 1.97
C LEU A 29 35.06 -12.99 1.51
N ARG A 30 36.10 -12.22 1.15
CA ARG A 30 37.45 -12.80 0.88
C ARG A 30 38.05 -13.43 2.12
N TYR A 31 37.73 -12.93 3.30
CA TYR A 31 38.24 -13.45 4.58
C TYR A 31 37.32 -14.49 5.22
N ASN A 32 36.01 -14.38 4.97
CA ASN A 32 35.01 -15.30 5.49
C ASN A 32 33.97 -15.62 4.41
N PRO A 33 34.30 -16.50 3.43
CA PRO A 33 33.44 -16.79 2.28
C PRO A 33 32.19 -17.59 2.66
N ASP A 34 32.15 -18.20 3.85
CA ASP A 34 31.04 -19.03 4.32
C ASP A 34 30.04 -18.29 5.21
N ASN A 35 30.22 -16.98 5.40
CA ASN A 35 29.30 -16.19 6.22
C ASN A 35 28.03 -15.83 5.42
N GLN A 36 26.91 -16.50 5.73
CA GLN A 36 25.61 -16.27 5.11
C GLN A 36 25.11 -14.85 5.27
N GLY A 37 25.38 -14.20 6.42
CA GLY A 37 24.97 -12.81 6.69
C GLY A 37 25.65 -11.81 5.77
N LEU A 38 26.94 -11.99 5.46
CA LEU A 38 27.66 -11.13 4.52
C LEU A 38 27.10 -11.26 3.10
N TRP A 39 26.82 -12.50 2.64
CA TRP A 39 26.17 -12.74 1.36
C TRP A 39 24.79 -12.10 1.31
N HIS A 40 23.99 -12.30 2.36
CA HIS A 40 22.65 -11.73 2.47
C HIS A 40 22.67 -10.20 2.34
N ASN A 41 23.47 -9.51 3.17
CA ASN A 41 23.56 -8.05 3.15
C ASN A 41 24.08 -7.52 1.80
N ARG A 42 25.03 -8.23 1.19
CA ARG A 42 25.54 -7.89 -0.12
C ARG A 42 24.45 -7.95 -1.19
N ILE A 43 23.64 -9.01 -1.18
CA ILE A 43 22.54 -9.19 -2.15
C ILE A 43 21.49 -8.11 -1.94
N LEU A 44 21.10 -7.79 -0.71
CA LEU A 44 20.18 -6.70 -0.43
C LEU A 44 20.71 -5.35 -0.97
N CYS A 45 22.01 -5.08 -0.83
CA CYS A 45 22.59 -3.88 -1.43
C CYS A 45 22.50 -3.88 -2.95
N LEU A 46 22.68 -5.03 -3.62
CA LEU A 46 22.53 -5.15 -5.07
C LEU A 46 21.07 -4.93 -5.50
N ILE A 47 20.10 -5.40 -4.73
CA ILE A 47 18.68 -5.14 -4.97
C ILE A 47 18.38 -3.64 -4.90
N GLN A 48 18.92 -2.95 -3.88
CA GLN A 48 18.76 -1.50 -3.73
C GLN A 48 19.42 -0.70 -4.87
N GLU A 49 20.55 -1.17 -5.39
CA GLU A 49 21.22 -0.61 -6.58
C GLU A 49 20.52 -1.01 -7.89
N LYS A 50 19.47 -1.85 -7.83
CA LYS A 50 18.73 -2.40 -8.97
C LYS A 50 19.57 -3.28 -9.91
N ASP A 51 20.69 -3.80 -9.41
CA ASP A 51 21.52 -4.77 -10.14
C ASP A 51 20.95 -6.20 -9.94
N TYR A 52 19.75 -6.40 -10.48
CA TYR A 52 18.97 -7.61 -10.28
C TYR A 52 19.62 -8.86 -10.85
N ASP A 53 20.33 -8.72 -11.97
CA ASP A 53 20.93 -9.89 -12.63
C ASP A 53 22.12 -10.42 -11.84
N LEU A 54 22.95 -9.51 -11.29
CA LEU A 54 24.02 -9.90 -10.39
C LEU A 54 23.47 -10.42 -9.05
N ALA A 55 22.42 -9.82 -8.52
CA ALA A 55 21.75 -10.31 -7.31
C ALA A 55 21.22 -11.74 -7.50
N LEU A 56 20.54 -12.04 -8.60
CA LEU A 56 20.05 -13.38 -8.91
C LEU A 56 21.20 -14.40 -9.04
N ALA A 57 22.29 -14.06 -9.73
CA ALA A 57 23.46 -14.95 -9.83
C ALA A 57 24.09 -15.25 -8.46
N GLN A 58 24.08 -14.29 -7.54
CA GLN A 58 24.54 -14.48 -6.16
C GLN A 58 23.57 -15.36 -5.35
N ILE A 59 22.28 -15.19 -5.54
CA ILE A 59 21.25 -16.02 -4.90
C ILE A 59 21.38 -17.48 -5.38
N ASP A 60 21.62 -17.71 -6.66
CA ASP A 60 21.86 -19.06 -7.20
C ASP A 60 23.11 -19.70 -6.57
N THR A 61 24.16 -18.91 -6.37
CA THR A 61 25.36 -19.35 -5.64
C THR A 61 25.04 -19.70 -4.20
N MET A 62 24.26 -18.85 -3.50
CA MET A 62 23.82 -19.11 -2.12
C MET A 62 22.96 -20.37 -2.02
N SER A 63 21.98 -20.53 -2.88
CA SER A 63 21.06 -21.68 -2.85
C SER A 63 21.76 -23.01 -3.18
N THR A 64 22.80 -22.95 -4.02
CA THR A 64 23.65 -24.11 -4.29
C THR A 64 24.51 -24.47 -3.07
N ARG A 65 25.09 -23.46 -2.40
CA ARG A 65 25.99 -23.66 -1.25
C ARG A 65 25.22 -24.00 0.02
N TRP A 66 24.04 -23.38 0.22
CA TRP A 66 23.16 -23.56 1.38
C TRP A 66 21.74 -23.89 0.93
N SER A 67 21.53 -25.11 0.49
CA SER A 67 20.24 -25.55 -0.10
C SER A 67 19.02 -25.42 0.81
N LYS A 68 19.22 -25.27 2.13
CA LYS A 68 18.16 -25.08 3.13
C LYS A 68 17.99 -23.63 3.58
N TYR A 69 18.67 -22.68 2.95
CA TYR A 69 18.56 -21.27 3.33
C TYR A 69 17.33 -20.63 2.68
N ALA A 70 16.18 -20.72 3.35
CA ALA A 70 14.88 -20.27 2.87
C ALA A 70 14.91 -18.80 2.40
N ARG A 71 15.63 -17.93 3.10
CA ARG A 71 15.71 -16.49 2.83
C ARG A 71 16.33 -16.15 1.47
N ALA A 72 17.14 -17.02 0.89
CA ALA A 72 17.65 -16.84 -0.47
C ALA A 72 16.48 -16.83 -1.48
N TYR A 73 15.53 -17.72 -1.31
CA TYR A 73 14.35 -17.79 -2.18
C TYR A 73 13.37 -16.62 -1.93
N ALA A 74 13.28 -16.11 -0.70
CA ALA A 74 12.52 -14.90 -0.42
C ALA A 74 13.10 -13.68 -1.17
N MET A 75 14.42 -13.45 -1.09
CA MET A 75 15.10 -12.40 -1.88
C MET A 75 14.96 -12.59 -3.39
N GLN A 76 14.96 -13.84 -3.85
CA GLN A 76 14.71 -14.14 -5.27
C GLN A 76 13.30 -13.75 -5.69
N ALA A 77 12.31 -14.02 -4.83
CA ALA A 77 10.92 -13.63 -5.07
C ALA A 77 10.76 -12.12 -5.15
N GLU A 78 11.36 -11.38 -4.22
CA GLU A 78 11.39 -9.91 -4.23
C GLU A 78 11.92 -9.37 -5.56
N ILE A 79 13.04 -9.88 -6.06
CA ILE A 79 13.59 -9.47 -7.35
C ILE A 79 12.61 -9.74 -8.48
N TYR A 80 11.96 -10.92 -8.49
CA TYR A 80 10.97 -11.24 -9.52
C TYR A 80 9.72 -10.35 -9.43
N LEU A 81 9.28 -9.94 -8.24
CA LEU A 81 8.21 -8.95 -8.07
C LEU A 81 8.62 -7.59 -8.64
N LEU A 82 9.84 -7.11 -8.33
CA LEU A 82 10.38 -5.88 -8.89
C LEU A 82 10.52 -5.93 -10.42
N LYS A 83 10.80 -7.11 -10.99
CA LYS A 83 10.81 -7.37 -12.44
C LYS A 83 9.41 -7.66 -13.02
N GLN A 84 8.34 -7.60 -12.21
CA GLN A 84 6.95 -7.90 -12.58
C GLN A 84 6.73 -9.35 -13.06
N ASP A 85 7.63 -10.27 -12.76
CA ASP A 85 7.47 -11.70 -13.04
C ASP A 85 6.82 -12.42 -11.84
N THR A 86 5.54 -12.18 -11.66
CA THR A 86 4.77 -12.77 -10.55
C THR A 86 4.74 -14.30 -10.57
N THR A 87 4.98 -14.93 -11.72
CA THR A 87 4.98 -16.39 -11.83
C THR A 87 6.23 -16.99 -11.20
N LYS A 88 7.40 -16.40 -11.46
CA LYS A 88 8.64 -16.83 -10.83
C LYS A 88 8.67 -16.44 -9.36
N ALA A 89 8.14 -15.24 -9.01
CA ALA A 89 8.02 -14.82 -7.63
C ALA A 89 7.24 -15.85 -6.79
N VAL A 90 6.08 -16.30 -7.26
CA VAL A 90 5.29 -17.33 -6.56
C VAL A 90 6.08 -18.60 -6.35
N LYS A 91 6.78 -19.10 -7.36
CA LYS A 91 7.60 -20.33 -7.22
C LYS A 91 8.70 -20.17 -6.17
N SER A 92 9.32 -19.00 -6.11
CA SER A 92 10.37 -18.71 -5.13
C SER A 92 9.79 -18.57 -3.72
N LEU A 93 8.63 -17.91 -3.54
CA LEU A 93 7.94 -17.85 -2.24
C LEU A 93 7.50 -19.24 -1.77
N ASP A 94 6.89 -20.04 -2.65
CA ASP A 94 6.47 -21.39 -2.32
C ASP A 94 7.68 -22.23 -1.89
N LYS A 95 8.84 -22.08 -2.56
CA LYS A 95 10.09 -22.73 -2.16
C LYS A 95 10.64 -22.25 -0.82
N SER A 96 10.56 -20.95 -0.56
CA SER A 96 10.93 -20.38 0.75
C SER A 96 10.07 -20.99 1.86
N LEU A 97 8.75 -21.07 1.67
CA LEU A 97 7.80 -21.64 2.63
C LEU A 97 7.93 -23.16 2.83
N GLU A 98 8.37 -23.89 1.82
CA GLU A 98 8.73 -25.31 1.98
C GLU A 98 9.91 -25.51 2.94
N LEU A 99 10.87 -24.57 2.92
CA LEU A 99 12.07 -24.63 3.74
C LEU A 99 11.87 -24.04 5.14
N ASP A 100 11.09 -22.95 5.21
CA ASP A 100 10.72 -22.28 6.47
C ASP A 100 9.22 -21.91 6.46
N PRO A 101 8.35 -22.81 6.95
CA PRO A 101 6.92 -22.55 7.02
C PRO A 101 6.51 -21.59 8.15
N TYR A 102 7.47 -21.15 8.99
CA TYR A 102 7.22 -20.27 10.12
C TYR A 102 7.50 -18.78 9.82
N ASP A 103 7.87 -18.45 8.60
CA ASP A 103 8.01 -17.07 8.15
C ASP A 103 6.63 -16.47 7.82
N GLY A 104 6.07 -15.71 8.78
CA GLY A 104 4.76 -15.07 8.62
C GLY A 104 4.75 -13.97 7.56
N GLY A 105 5.88 -13.31 7.31
CA GLY A 105 6.02 -12.29 6.26
C GLY A 105 5.87 -12.91 4.87
N ILE A 106 6.53 -14.03 4.62
CA ILE A 106 6.43 -14.73 3.33
C ILE A 106 5.01 -15.24 3.07
N TRP A 107 4.28 -15.69 4.11
CA TRP A 107 2.85 -16.01 3.97
C TRP A 107 2.03 -14.77 3.57
N ALA A 108 2.32 -13.58 4.15
CA ALA A 108 1.64 -12.35 3.79
C ALA A 108 1.93 -11.94 2.33
N GLU A 109 3.19 -11.95 1.89
CA GLU A 109 3.56 -11.66 0.50
C GLU A 109 2.87 -12.62 -0.50
N ARG A 110 2.86 -13.91 -0.17
CA ARG A 110 2.17 -14.92 -0.99
C ARG A 110 0.67 -14.67 -1.08
N ALA A 111 0.07 -14.21 0.02
CA ALA A 111 -1.33 -13.84 0.06
C ALA A 111 -1.64 -12.62 -0.81
N VAL A 112 -0.83 -11.56 -0.75
CA VAL A 112 -1.02 -10.34 -1.57
C VAL A 112 -1.05 -10.69 -3.06
N ILE A 113 -0.16 -11.58 -3.52
CA ILE A 113 -0.19 -12.06 -4.92
C ILE A 113 -1.50 -12.82 -5.23
N SER A 114 -2.01 -13.61 -4.28
CA SER A 114 -3.28 -14.32 -4.47
C SER A 114 -4.46 -13.35 -4.54
N LEU A 115 -4.48 -12.31 -3.69
CA LEU A 115 -5.48 -11.25 -3.73
C LEU A 115 -5.44 -10.47 -5.06
N ALA A 116 -4.25 -10.11 -5.53
CA ALA A 116 -4.09 -9.43 -6.83
C ALA A 116 -4.60 -10.28 -8.02
N ARG A 117 -4.58 -11.60 -7.88
CA ARG A 117 -5.16 -12.55 -8.84
C ARG A 117 -6.62 -12.91 -8.55
N GLN A 118 -7.27 -12.19 -7.62
CA GLN A 118 -8.65 -12.43 -7.19
C GLN A 118 -8.91 -13.84 -6.64
N LYS A 119 -7.88 -14.52 -6.16
CA LYS A 119 -7.98 -15.83 -5.50
C LYS A 119 -8.25 -15.62 -4.00
N TRP A 120 -9.43 -15.11 -3.70
CA TRP A 120 -9.80 -14.62 -2.37
C TRP A 120 -9.67 -15.67 -1.27
N LYS A 121 -10.12 -16.91 -1.53
CA LYS A 121 -10.05 -18.02 -0.57
C LYS A 121 -8.60 -18.41 -0.26
N GLU A 122 -7.75 -18.55 -1.30
CA GLU A 122 -6.33 -18.84 -1.14
C GLU A 122 -5.62 -17.73 -0.35
N GLY A 123 -5.94 -16.46 -0.66
CA GLY A 123 -5.42 -15.30 0.06
C GLY A 123 -5.82 -15.31 1.53
N GLU A 124 -7.09 -15.59 1.86
CA GLU A 124 -7.57 -15.71 3.25
C GLU A 124 -6.84 -16.81 4.03
N GLU A 125 -6.62 -17.98 3.42
CA GLU A 125 -5.90 -19.10 4.03
C GLU A 125 -4.45 -18.72 4.37
N PHE A 126 -3.75 -18.06 3.44
CA PHE A 126 -2.37 -17.62 3.65
C PHE A 126 -2.28 -16.51 4.70
N LEU A 127 -3.19 -15.53 4.67
CA LEU A 127 -3.24 -14.47 5.68
C LEU A 127 -3.58 -15.01 7.06
N THR A 128 -4.40 -16.05 7.14
CA THR A 128 -4.69 -16.70 8.43
C THR A 128 -3.44 -17.33 9.03
N LYS A 129 -2.59 -17.97 8.19
CA LYS A 129 -1.29 -18.48 8.64
C LYS A 129 -0.35 -17.34 9.05
N SER A 130 -0.28 -16.29 8.24
CA SER A 130 0.52 -15.11 8.55
C SER A 130 0.11 -14.47 9.88
N ILE A 131 -1.17 -14.26 10.11
CA ILE A 131 -1.72 -13.68 11.35
C ILE A 131 -1.41 -14.56 12.57
N HIS A 132 -1.47 -15.88 12.41
CA HIS A 132 -1.09 -16.80 13.47
C HIS A 132 0.38 -16.61 13.91
N LEU A 133 1.26 -16.36 12.96
CA LEU A 133 2.70 -16.14 13.19
C LEU A 133 3.02 -14.69 13.59
N LEU A 134 2.30 -13.72 13.03
CA LEU A 134 2.48 -12.29 13.22
C LEU A 134 1.18 -11.60 13.67
N PRO A 135 0.67 -11.89 14.90
CA PRO A 135 -0.65 -11.44 15.31
C PRO A 135 -0.79 -9.93 15.55
N LYS A 136 0.32 -9.18 15.55
CA LYS A 136 0.32 -7.73 15.77
C LYS A 136 0.46 -6.92 14.47
N HIS A 137 0.49 -7.58 13.32
CA HIS A 137 0.65 -6.91 12.04
C HIS A 137 -0.73 -6.50 11.48
N SER A 138 -1.12 -5.23 11.64
CA SER A 138 -2.44 -4.71 11.27
C SER A 138 -2.77 -4.90 9.77
N GLY A 139 -1.77 -4.76 8.88
CA GLY A 139 -1.94 -4.94 7.43
C GLY A 139 -2.46 -6.32 7.03
N ASN A 140 -2.08 -7.38 7.76
CA ASN A 140 -2.55 -8.72 7.47
C ASN A 140 -4.05 -8.88 7.74
N TYR A 141 -4.58 -8.22 8.77
CA TYR A 141 -6.02 -8.20 9.04
C TYR A 141 -6.78 -7.40 7.99
N ILE A 142 -6.24 -6.24 7.55
CA ILE A 142 -6.84 -5.44 6.47
C ILE A 142 -6.95 -6.27 5.19
N ASN A 143 -5.88 -6.96 4.82
CA ASN A 143 -5.85 -7.79 3.61
C ASN A 143 -6.78 -9.01 3.73
N ARG A 144 -6.88 -9.63 4.93
CA ARG A 144 -7.82 -10.73 5.15
C ARG A 144 -9.27 -10.24 5.15
N ALA A 145 -9.53 -9.06 5.68
CA ALA A 145 -10.85 -8.41 5.57
C ALA A 145 -11.25 -8.20 4.10
N LEU A 146 -10.33 -7.73 3.25
CA LEU A 146 -10.56 -7.61 1.81
C LEU A 146 -10.91 -8.96 1.17
N ALA A 147 -10.16 -10.02 1.51
CA ALA A 147 -10.46 -11.37 1.02
C ALA A 147 -11.85 -11.85 1.44
N ARG A 148 -12.21 -11.65 2.72
CA ARG A 148 -13.52 -12.01 3.30
C ARG A 148 -14.66 -11.21 2.69
N PHE A 149 -14.44 -9.92 2.47
CA PHE A 149 -15.41 -9.05 1.81
C PHE A 149 -15.77 -9.58 0.42
N ASN A 150 -14.78 -9.90 -0.40
CA ASN A 150 -15.00 -10.42 -1.76
C ASN A 150 -15.60 -11.84 -1.78
N GLN A 151 -15.56 -12.55 -0.66
CA GLN A 151 -16.27 -13.82 -0.45
C GLN A 151 -17.66 -13.63 0.18
N ASN A 152 -18.16 -12.39 0.28
CA ASN A 152 -19.42 -12.02 0.93
C ASN A 152 -19.47 -12.36 2.44
N ASN A 153 -18.33 -12.56 3.08
CA ASN A 153 -18.22 -12.71 4.53
C ASN A 153 -18.06 -11.34 5.21
N LEU A 154 -19.10 -10.52 5.13
CA LEU A 154 -19.08 -9.12 5.59
C LEU A 154 -18.85 -9.01 7.10
N ARG A 155 -19.40 -9.96 7.90
CA ARG A 155 -19.19 -9.98 9.35
C ARG A 155 -17.73 -10.28 9.71
N GLY A 156 -17.12 -11.26 9.04
CA GLY A 156 -15.71 -11.59 9.24
C GLY A 156 -14.77 -10.46 8.79
N ALA A 157 -15.13 -9.78 7.69
CA ALA A 157 -14.39 -8.62 7.22
C ALA A 157 -14.43 -7.46 8.22
N MET A 158 -15.61 -7.16 8.79
CA MET A 158 -15.77 -6.11 9.79
C MET A 158 -14.92 -6.39 11.04
N ALA A 159 -14.95 -7.63 11.56
CA ALA A 159 -14.16 -8.03 12.71
C ALA A 159 -12.64 -7.88 12.47
N ASP A 160 -12.18 -8.19 11.26
CA ASP A 160 -10.77 -8.02 10.92
C ASP A 160 -10.39 -6.53 10.81
N TYR A 161 -11.23 -5.66 10.21
CA TYR A 161 -10.96 -4.22 10.22
C TYR A 161 -10.95 -3.63 11.63
N ASP A 162 -11.87 -4.06 12.52
CA ASP A 162 -11.88 -3.62 13.91
C ASP A 162 -10.58 -4.03 14.60
N THR A 163 -10.15 -5.29 14.45
CA THR A 163 -8.87 -5.76 15.00
C THR A 163 -7.67 -5.01 14.45
N ALA A 164 -7.66 -4.72 13.14
CA ALA A 164 -6.59 -3.96 12.52
C ALA A 164 -6.46 -2.55 13.12
N LEU A 165 -7.60 -1.89 13.38
CA LEU A 165 -7.64 -0.54 13.94
C LEU A 165 -7.45 -0.52 15.46
N ASP A 166 -7.70 -1.61 16.16
CA ASP A 166 -7.29 -1.78 17.57
C ASP A 166 -5.75 -1.87 17.67
N LEU A 167 -5.09 -2.51 16.68
CA LEU A 167 -3.64 -2.64 16.62
C LEU A 167 -2.95 -1.35 16.14
N ASP A 168 -3.55 -0.69 15.16
CA ASP A 168 -3.06 0.56 14.58
C ASP A 168 -4.23 1.54 14.38
N PRO A 169 -4.57 2.34 15.40
CA PRO A 169 -5.70 3.28 15.36
C PRO A 169 -5.54 4.40 14.33
N ASN A 170 -4.35 4.61 13.80
CA ASN A 170 -4.08 5.63 12.79
C ASN A 170 -3.98 5.07 11.38
N ASN A 171 -4.33 3.82 11.17
CA ASN A 171 -4.23 3.19 9.87
C ASN A 171 -5.26 3.76 8.89
N PHE A 172 -4.75 4.54 7.94
CA PHE A 172 -5.55 5.19 6.91
C PHE A 172 -6.40 4.19 6.11
N LEU A 173 -5.77 3.10 5.62
CA LEU A 173 -6.46 2.09 4.79
C LEU A 173 -7.50 1.32 5.59
N GLY A 174 -7.21 1.04 6.87
CA GLY A 174 -8.15 0.39 7.77
C GLY A 174 -9.43 1.19 7.91
N HIS A 175 -9.34 2.50 8.20
CA HIS A 175 -10.50 3.38 8.28
C HIS A 175 -11.21 3.52 6.94
N TYR A 176 -10.46 3.74 5.85
CA TYR A 176 -11.05 3.90 4.52
C TYR A 176 -11.86 2.67 4.11
N ASN A 177 -11.26 1.48 4.20
CA ASN A 177 -11.91 0.23 3.81
C ASN A 177 -13.08 -0.12 4.75
N ARG A 178 -12.95 0.10 6.06
CA ARG A 178 -14.05 -0.10 7.01
C ARG A 178 -15.21 0.85 6.74
N GLY A 179 -14.92 2.10 6.41
CA GLY A 179 -15.92 3.09 5.99
C GLY A 179 -16.71 2.64 4.78
N LEU A 180 -16.05 2.09 3.76
CA LEU A 180 -16.72 1.51 2.59
C LEU A 180 -17.59 0.31 2.96
N LEU A 181 -17.09 -0.59 3.80
CA LEU A 181 -17.87 -1.76 4.25
C LEU A 181 -19.10 -1.32 5.07
N ARG A 182 -18.95 -0.33 5.97
CA ARG A 182 -20.06 0.24 6.74
C ARG A 182 -21.13 0.87 5.84
N ALA A 183 -20.71 1.61 4.82
CA ALA A 183 -21.62 2.13 3.79
C ALA A 183 -22.41 1.02 3.10
N GLN A 184 -21.74 -0.07 2.75
CA GLN A 184 -22.41 -1.19 2.06
C GLN A 184 -23.42 -1.92 2.95
N VAL A 185 -23.19 -2.00 4.26
CA VAL A 185 -24.11 -2.65 5.19
C VAL A 185 -25.16 -1.69 5.77
N GLY A 186 -25.19 -0.43 5.33
CA GLY A 186 -26.13 0.59 5.76
C GLY A 186 -25.84 1.24 7.11
N ASP A 187 -24.58 1.09 7.60
CA ASP A 187 -24.11 1.76 8.82
C ASP A 187 -23.48 3.12 8.46
N ASP A 188 -24.29 3.99 7.84
CA ASP A 188 -23.84 5.21 7.21
C ASP A 188 -23.17 6.17 8.19
N ASN A 189 -23.72 6.30 9.40
CA ASN A 189 -23.19 7.23 10.40
C ASN A 189 -21.77 6.85 10.83
N ARG A 190 -21.52 5.56 11.13
CA ARG A 190 -20.16 5.11 11.45
C ARG A 190 -19.25 5.09 10.23
N GLY A 191 -19.79 4.90 9.02
CA GLY A 191 -19.06 5.09 7.77
C GLY A 191 -18.56 6.53 7.60
N ILE A 192 -19.40 7.52 7.94
CA ILE A 192 -19.01 8.95 7.95
C ILE A 192 -17.87 9.18 8.95
N GLU A 193 -17.94 8.63 10.17
CA GLU A 193 -16.88 8.76 11.17
C GLU A 193 -15.53 8.22 10.66
N ASP A 194 -15.54 7.08 9.98
CA ASP A 194 -14.31 6.53 9.38
C ASP A 194 -13.75 7.45 8.28
N PHE A 195 -14.59 8.00 7.40
CA PHE A 195 -14.13 8.97 6.40
C PHE A 195 -13.74 10.31 7.01
N ASP A 196 -14.35 10.75 8.11
CA ASP A 196 -13.92 11.92 8.87
C ASP A 196 -12.49 11.75 9.37
N PHE A 197 -12.15 10.55 9.87
CA PHE A 197 -10.81 10.24 10.30
C PHE A 197 -9.81 10.28 9.13
N VAL A 198 -10.15 9.65 8.01
CA VAL A 198 -9.34 9.71 6.77
C VAL A 198 -9.08 11.14 6.34
N LEU A 199 -10.11 11.98 6.34
CA LEU A 199 -10.03 13.39 5.93
C LEU A 199 -9.34 14.30 6.97
N LYS A 200 -9.23 13.85 8.20
CA LYS A 200 -8.38 14.52 9.20
C LYS A 200 -6.90 14.33 8.89
N LEU A 201 -6.52 13.15 8.39
CA LEU A 201 -5.14 12.85 7.97
C LEU A 201 -4.84 13.46 6.60
N GLU A 202 -5.77 13.31 5.66
CA GLU A 202 -5.65 13.78 4.27
C GLU A 202 -6.87 14.64 3.87
N PRO A 203 -6.88 15.93 4.18
CA PRO A 203 -8.06 16.80 3.97
C PRO A 203 -8.54 16.93 2.52
N ASN A 204 -7.67 16.60 1.57
CA ASN A 204 -7.95 16.67 0.13
C ASN A 204 -8.05 15.28 -0.53
N ASN A 205 -8.23 14.23 0.26
CA ASN A 205 -8.44 12.90 -0.32
C ASN A 205 -9.79 12.85 -1.04
N ILE A 206 -9.74 12.86 -2.36
CA ILE A 206 -10.92 12.96 -3.23
C ILE A 206 -11.86 11.77 -3.07
N MET A 207 -11.30 10.56 -2.89
CA MET A 207 -12.08 9.34 -2.69
C MET A 207 -12.87 9.40 -1.38
N ALA A 208 -12.21 9.78 -0.28
CA ALA A 208 -12.86 9.92 1.01
C ALA A 208 -13.91 11.05 1.02
N LEU A 209 -13.62 12.20 0.38
CA LEU A 209 -14.58 13.29 0.21
C LEU A 209 -15.83 12.82 -0.53
N PHE A 210 -15.65 12.11 -1.64
CA PHE A 210 -16.77 11.65 -2.44
C PHE A 210 -17.62 10.61 -1.69
N ASN A 211 -16.98 9.60 -1.09
CA ASN A 211 -17.69 8.57 -0.34
C ASN A 211 -18.39 9.14 0.89
N ARG A 212 -17.76 10.06 1.62
CA ARG A 212 -18.43 10.75 2.72
C ARG A 212 -19.61 11.57 2.24
N ALA A 213 -19.48 12.26 1.11
CA ALA A 213 -20.58 13.05 0.54
C ALA A 213 -21.81 12.19 0.19
N LEU A 214 -21.59 10.97 -0.36
CA LEU A 214 -22.67 10.03 -0.61
C LEU A 214 -23.40 9.65 0.68
N LEU A 215 -22.68 9.31 1.75
CA LEU A 215 -23.27 8.96 3.03
C LEU A 215 -23.98 10.16 3.70
N LEU A 216 -23.40 11.36 3.61
CA LEU A 216 -24.03 12.58 4.09
C LEU A 216 -25.31 12.92 3.33
N GLU A 217 -25.37 12.63 2.01
CA GLU A 217 -26.59 12.77 1.22
C GLU A 217 -27.65 11.78 1.67
N GLN A 218 -27.29 10.51 1.88
CA GLN A 218 -28.19 9.46 2.35
C GLN A 218 -28.75 9.75 3.74
N THR A 219 -27.91 10.21 4.67
CA THR A 219 -28.33 10.57 6.04
C THR A 219 -29.04 11.92 6.14
N GLY A 220 -29.17 12.64 5.00
CA GLY A 220 -29.90 13.92 4.95
C GLY A 220 -29.08 15.14 5.33
N ASN A 221 -27.79 15.01 5.63
CA ASN A 221 -26.90 16.15 5.88
C ASN A 221 -26.46 16.82 4.56
N LEU A 222 -27.46 17.32 3.81
CA LEU A 222 -27.29 17.82 2.45
C LEU A 222 -26.29 18.96 2.32
N ARG A 223 -26.22 19.86 3.32
CA ARG A 223 -25.28 20.99 3.29
C ARG A 223 -23.82 20.53 3.39
N ALA A 224 -23.56 19.50 4.20
CA ALA A 224 -22.23 18.93 4.30
C ALA A 224 -21.88 18.14 3.01
N ALA A 225 -22.81 17.35 2.47
CA ALA A 225 -22.64 16.66 1.20
C ALA A 225 -22.28 17.62 0.05
N ILE A 226 -22.99 18.74 -0.06
CA ILE A 226 -22.70 19.78 -1.07
C ILE A 226 -21.27 20.33 -0.91
N ARG A 227 -20.80 20.55 0.32
CA ARG A 227 -19.42 21.05 0.54
C ARG A 227 -18.39 20.04 0.03
N ASP A 228 -18.57 18.76 0.33
CA ASP A 228 -17.65 17.71 -0.08
C ASP A 228 -17.70 17.48 -1.59
N TYR A 229 -18.89 17.37 -2.19
CA TYR A 229 -19.04 17.32 -3.65
C TYR A 229 -18.42 18.53 -4.34
N SER A 230 -18.53 19.73 -3.75
CA SER A 230 -17.94 20.93 -4.34
C SER A 230 -16.42 20.87 -4.38
N LYS A 231 -15.74 20.35 -3.34
CA LYS A 231 -14.30 20.14 -3.35
C LYS A 231 -13.89 19.14 -4.42
N VAL A 232 -14.64 18.04 -4.56
CA VAL A 232 -14.39 17.03 -5.60
C VAL A 232 -14.54 17.63 -7.00
N ILE A 233 -15.60 18.42 -7.24
CA ILE A 233 -15.87 19.06 -8.53
C ILE A 233 -14.87 20.20 -8.83
N GLU A 234 -14.36 20.88 -7.80
CA GLU A 234 -13.30 21.87 -7.97
C GLU A 234 -12.01 21.23 -8.50
N GLU A 235 -11.66 20.06 -7.98
CA GLU A 235 -10.48 19.31 -8.45
C GLU A 235 -10.75 18.63 -9.80
N PHE A 236 -11.95 18.07 -9.99
CA PHE A 236 -12.40 17.37 -11.19
C PHE A 236 -13.68 17.98 -11.77
N PRO A 237 -13.56 19.09 -12.54
CA PRO A 237 -14.72 19.82 -13.04
C PRO A 237 -15.67 19.03 -13.94
N ASN A 238 -15.22 17.94 -14.52
CA ASN A 238 -15.98 17.05 -15.41
C ASN A 238 -16.49 15.77 -14.72
N PHE A 239 -16.43 15.73 -13.40
CA PHE A 239 -16.99 14.61 -12.64
C PHE A 239 -18.52 14.71 -12.61
N TRP A 240 -19.15 14.18 -13.66
CA TRP A 240 -20.60 14.29 -13.89
C TRP A 240 -21.42 13.69 -12.75
N PHE A 241 -20.95 12.58 -12.21
CA PHE A 241 -21.60 11.90 -11.09
C PHE A 241 -21.67 12.80 -9.85
N GLY A 242 -20.58 13.46 -9.52
CA GLY A 242 -20.53 14.43 -8.41
C GLY A 242 -21.43 15.65 -8.66
N LEU A 243 -21.52 16.15 -9.90
CA LEU A 243 -22.44 17.22 -10.29
C LEU A 243 -23.90 16.79 -10.14
N GLN A 244 -24.24 15.58 -10.55
CA GLN A 244 -25.61 15.04 -10.46
C GLN A 244 -26.05 14.91 -9.00
N HIS A 245 -25.21 14.34 -8.12
CA HIS A 245 -25.50 14.21 -6.70
C HIS A 245 -25.60 15.58 -6.02
N ARG A 246 -24.71 16.54 -6.36
CA ARG A 246 -24.79 17.88 -5.83
C ARG A 246 -26.06 18.61 -6.27
N ALA A 247 -26.47 18.47 -7.53
CA ALA A 247 -27.73 19.01 -8.03
C ALA A 247 -28.94 18.42 -7.28
N SER A 248 -28.94 17.09 -7.02
CA SER A 248 -29.94 16.41 -6.19
C SER A 248 -30.03 17.04 -4.80
N CYS A 249 -28.89 17.23 -4.13
CA CYS A 249 -28.84 17.87 -2.83
C CYS A 249 -29.39 19.32 -2.88
N TYR A 250 -29.06 20.10 -3.90
CA TYR A 250 -29.58 21.46 -4.07
C TYR A 250 -31.11 21.45 -4.28
N ARG A 251 -31.66 20.54 -5.08
CA ARG A 251 -33.12 20.42 -5.27
C ARG A 251 -33.83 20.09 -3.97
N ARG A 252 -33.29 19.13 -3.18
CA ARG A 252 -33.85 18.76 -1.87
C ARG A 252 -33.82 19.90 -0.87
N LEU A 253 -32.90 20.87 -1.01
CA LEU A 253 -32.83 22.09 -0.20
C LEU A 253 -33.64 23.26 -0.77
N GLY A 254 -34.33 23.09 -1.91
CA GLY A 254 -35.07 24.18 -2.57
C GLY A 254 -34.21 25.16 -3.37
N ASN A 255 -32.90 24.90 -3.50
CA ASN A 255 -31.95 25.72 -4.24
C ASN A 255 -31.95 25.40 -5.73
N THR A 256 -33.08 25.63 -6.40
CA THR A 256 -33.32 25.24 -7.81
C THR A 256 -32.31 25.84 -8.78
N LYS A 257 -31.93 27.10 -8.61
CA LYS A 257 -30.96 27.77 -9.49
C LYS A 257 -29.60 27.08 -9.53
N GLN A 258 -29.08 26.63 -8.38
CA GLN A 258 -27.81 25.93 -8.29
C GLN A 258 -27.91 24.52 -8.89
N ALA A 259 -29.04 23.84 -8.67
CA ALA A 259 -29.29 22.54 -9.27
C ALA A 259 -29.30 22.62 -10.81
N GLU A 260 -30.04 23.59 -11.35
CA GLU A 260 -30.14 23.84 -12.81
C GLU A 260 -28.77 24.17 -13.43
N LEU A 261 -27.91 24.89 -12.73
CA LEU A 261 -26.55 25.17 -13.21
C LEU A 261 -25.70 23.89 -13.36
N ASP A 262 -25.76 23.00 -12.37
CA ASP A 262 -25.04 21.73 -12.43
C ASP A 262 -25.62 20.81 -13.52
N GLU A 263 -26.94 20.71 -13.61
CA GLU A 263 -27.64 19.93 -14.65
C GLU A 263 -27.35 20.47 -16.06
N PHE A 264 -27.32 21.80 -16.24
CA PHE A 264 -26.95 22.42 -17.51
C PHE A 264 -25.50 22.09 -17.91
N ARG A 265 -24.58 22.06 -16.94
CA ARG A 265 -23.19 21.64 -17.22
C ARG A 265 -23.13 20.20 -17.73
N ILE A 266 -23.90 19.28 -17.12
CA ILE A 266 -24.00 17.88 -17.55
C ILE A 266 -24.56 17.81 -18.95
N LEU A 267 -25.71 18.45 -19.20
CA LEU A 267 -26.38 18.46 -20.50
C LEU A 267 -25.48 19.03 -21.61
N LYS A 268 -24.81 20.15 -21.34
CA LYS A 268 -23.89 20.78 -22.28
C LYS A 268 -22.74 19.84 -22.65
N ALA A 269 -22.17 19.14 -21.67
CA ALA A 269 -21.08 18.20 -21.95
C ALA A 269 -21.55 16.99 -22.78
N GLN A 270 -22.75 16.49 -22.52
CA GLN A 270 -23.37 15.41 -23.32
C GLN A 270 -23.59 15.87 -24.76
N MET A 271 -24.11 17.10 -24.94
CA MET A 271 -24.32 17.69 -26.29
C MET A 271 -22.98 17.91 -26.99
N ASP A 272 -21.99 18.48 -26.35
CA ASP A 272 -20.67 18.69 -26.93
C ASP A 272 -20.03 17.37 -27.37
N LYS A 273 -20.16 16.31 -26.56
CA LYS A 273 -19.72 14.96 -26.93
C LYS A 273 -20.48 14.41 -28.15
N HIS A 274 -21.81 14.59 -28.20
CA HIS A 274 -22.65 14.13 -29.31
C HIS A 274 -22.26 14.82 -30.63
N TYR A 275 -21.98 16.13 -30.58
CA TYR A 275 -21.58 16.91 -31.76
C TYR A 275 -20.08 16.88 -32.09
N GLY A 276 -19.31 16.00 -31.42
CA GLY A 276 -17.86 15.87 -31.62
C GLY A 276 -17.03 17.12 -31.25
N LYS A 277 -17.64 18.06 -30.50
CA LYS A 277 -16.95 19.25 -30.02
C LYS A 277 -16.05 18.89 -28.85
N GLN A 278 -14.74 18.92 -29.08
CA GLN A 278 -13.79 18.80 -27.96
C GLN A 278 -13.79 20.08 -27.14
N PRO A 279 -13.97 20.02 -25.81
CA PRO A 279 -13.86 21.20 -24.97
C PRO A 279 -12.45 21.78 -25.08
N ARG A 280 -12.33 23.06 -25.42
CA ARG A 280 -11.06 23.79 -25.34
C ARG A 280 -10.70 23.98 -23.87
N LEU A 281 -9.93 23.06 -23.34
CA LEU A 281 -9.44 23.11 -21.97
C LEU A 281 -8.20 24.00 -21.90
N SER A 282 -8.14 24.89 -20.91
CA SER A 282 -6.91 25.61 -20.58
C SER A 282 -5.81 24.61 -20.15
N LYS A 283 -4.51 25.00 -20.26
CA LYS A 283 -3.40 24.17 -19.79
C LYS A 283 -3.56 23.70 -18.33
N LYS A 284 -4.15 24.56 -17.47
CA LYS A 284 -4.44 24.23 -16.08
C LYS A 284 -5.56 23.20 -15.95
N GLN A 285 -6.58 23.28 -16.78
CA GLN A 285 -7.68 22.30 -16.84
C GLN A 285 -7.26 20.98 -17.50
N MET A 286 -6.30 21.00 -18.45
CA MET A 286 -5.76 19.77 -19.02
C MET A 286 -4.96 18.93 -18.01
N ARG A 287 -4.34 19.55 -17.00
CA ARG A 287 -3.67 18.83 -15.91
C ARG A 287 -4.67 18.19 -14.93
N LYS A 288 -5.89 18.68 -14.85
CA LYS A 288 -6.99 18.15 -14.02
C LYS A 288 -7.91 17.23 -14.83
N ARG A 289 -7.38 16.60 -15.86
CA ARG A 289 -8.08 15.66 -16.69
C ARG A 289 -8.12 14.32 -15.97
N SER A 290 -9.27 13.96 -15.45
CA SER A 290 -9.57 12.55 -15.28
C SER A 290 -11.08 12.35 -15.45
N ASP A 291 -11.40 11.45 -16.35
CA ASP A 291 -12.63 10.72 -16.23
C ASP A 291 -12.47 9.88 -14.97
N ILE A 292 -12.98 10.41 -13.87
CA ILE A 292 -13.00 9.67 -12.61
C ILE A 292 -14.00 8.54 -12.84
N ASP A 293 -13.50 7.32 -12.77
CA ASP A 293 -14.33 6.12 -12.79
C ASP A 293 -14.90 5.94 -11.37
N PRO A 294 -16.23 6.17 -11.18
CA PRO A 294 -16.85 6.05 -9.86
C PRO A 294 -16.65 4.66 -9.23
N ASP A 295 -16.57 3.62 -10.06
CA ASP A 295 -16.43 2.24 -9.60
C ASP A 295 -15.07 2.00 -8.92
N LYS A 296 -14.03 2.77 -9.29
CA LYS A 296 -12.73 2.71 -8.61
C LYS A 296 -12.76 3.30 -7.20
N TYR A 297 -13.67 4.23 -6.93
CA TYR A 297 -13.77 4.88 -5.61
C TYR A 297 -14.46 4.00 -4.57
N ASN A 298 -15.21 3.00 -4.99
CA ASN A 298 -15.89 2.06 -4.12
C ASN A 298 -15.11 0.75 -3.92
N GLN A 299 -13.89 0.65 -4.47
CA GLN A 299 -13.07 -0.53 -4.31
C GLN A 299 -12.29 -0.47 -3.00
N LEU A 300 -12.31 -1.57 -2.27
CA LEU A 300 -11.42 -1.76 -1.12
C LEU A 300 -9.97 -1.85 -1.60
N VAL A 301 -9.08 -1.22 -0.85
CA VAL A 301 -7.66 -1.13 -1.20
C VAL A 301 -6.88 -2.16 -0.40
N VAL A 302 -5.98 -2.88 -1.07
CA VAL A 302 -5.01 -3.77 -0.42
C VAL A 302 -4.04 -2.92 0.39
N ALA A 303 -3.78 -3.32 1.63
CA ALA A 303 -2.69 -2.73 2.39
C ALA A 303 -1.39 -3.26 1.80
N ASP A 304 -0.67 -2.40 1.06
CA ASP A 304 0.71 -2.68 0.72
C ASP A 304 1.54 -2.69 2.00
N GLU A 305 2.50 -3.60 2.09
CA GLU A 305 3.52 -3.50 3.11
C GLU A 305 4.24 -2.15 2.92
N GLN A 306 4.23 -1.32 3.97
CA GLN A 306 5.06 -0.13 4.02
C GLN A 306 6.48 -0.55 3.67
N GLU A 307 7.23 0.31 2.96
CA GLU A 307 8.61 0.09 2.48
C GLU A 307 9.31 -1.03 3.24
N VAL A 308 9.61 -2.14 2.56
CA VAL A 308 10.25 -3.31 3.18
C VAL A 308 11.52 -2.83 3.86
N GLU A 309 11.49 -2.65 5.18
CA GLU A 309 12.69 -2.41 5.95
C GLU A 309 13.51 -3.70 5.91
N HIS A 310 14.53 -3.72 5.07
CA HIS A 310 15.44 -4.85 4.99
C HIS A 310 16.20 -5.05 6.31
N GLU A 311 16.02 -6.21 6.91
CA GLU A 311 16.75 -6.60 8.09
C GLU A 311 18.18 -7.01 7.70
N TYR A 312 19.14 -6.11 7.89
CA TYR A 312 20.55 -6.39 7.68
C TYR A 312 21.14 -7.17 8.86
N LYS A 313 21.77 -8.31 8.56
CA LYS A 313 22.34 -9.18 9.57
C LYS A 313 23.73 -8.72 9.99
N SER A 314 24.03 -8.79 11.28
CA SER A 314 25.36 -8.59 11.83
C SER A 314 25.66 -9.64 12.89
N ASP A 315 26.85 -10.25 12.80
CA ASP A 315 27.40 -11.13 13.82
C ASP A 315 28.02 -10.34 14.99
N TYR A 316 27.98 -9.00 14.93
CA TYR A 316 28.53 -8.15 15.97
C TYR A 316 27.67 -8.21 17.22
N ARG A 317 28.20 -8.84 18.29
CA ARG A 317 27.54 -8.98 19.61
C ARG A 317 27.75 -7.77 20.54
N GLY A 318 28.25 -6.65 20.04
CA GLY A 318 28.30 -5.40 20.79
C GLY A 318 26.91 -4.84 21.02
N ARG A 319 26.64 -4.27 22.20
CA ARG A 319 25.36 -3.58 22.47
C ARG A 319 25.28 -2.30 21.63
N VAL A 320 24.76 -2.39 20.43
CA VAL A 320 24.25 -1.22 19.70
C VAL A 320 22.87 -0.93 20.29
N GLN A 321 22.81 -0.03 21.27
CA GLN A 321 21.53 0.55 21.65
C GLN A 321 21.10 1.46 20.51
N ASN A 322 19.94 1.19 19.90
CA ASN A 322 19.24 2.16 19.07
C ASN A 322 18.86 3.37 19.93
N ARG A 323 19.81 4.24 20.17
CA ARG A 323 19.52 5.60 20.60
C ARG A 323 19.21 6.40 19.34
N LYS A 324 17.97 6.87 19.20
CA LYS A 324 17.68 8.04 18.37
C LYS A 324 18.55 9.16 18.92
N THR A 325 19.71 9.34 18.35
CA THR A 325 20.58 10.49 18.66
C THR A 325 20.14 11.62 17.73
N ASP A 326 19.22 12.45 18.20
CA ASP A 326 19.10 13.83 17.74
C ASP A 326 20.32 14.61 18.27
N VAL A 327 21.50 14.23 17.81
CA VAL A 327 22.70 15.02 18.06
C VAL A 327 23.18 15.50 16.71
N ALA A 328 22.87 16.77 16.43
CA ALA A 328 23.59 17.53 15.42
C ALA A 328 25.09 17.49 15.82
N LEU A 329 25.90 16.76 15.06
CA LEU A 329 27.35 16.83 15.19
C LEU A 329 27.77 18.25 14.82
N LEU A 330 28.24 19.00 15.80
CA LEU A 330 28.90 20.26 15.57
C LEU A 330 30.15 20.01 14.71
N PRO A 331 30.44 20.83 13.69
CA PRO A 331 31.66 20.69 12.92
C PRO A 331 32.85 20.89 13.82
N MET A 332 33.76 19.91 13.87
CA MET A 332 35.08 20.10 14.41
C MET A 332 35.88 21.00 13.47
N TYR A 333 36.35 22.12 13.99
CA TYR A 333 37.33 23.00 13.33
C TYR A 333 38.71 22.33 13.26
#